data_5a042c5d949d4eda93c4adff7343972d
#
_entry.id   5a042c5d949d4eda93c4adff7343972d
#
_cell.length_a   1.000
_cell.length_b   1.000
_cell.length_c   1.000
_cell.angle_alpha   90.00
_cell.angle_beta   90.00
_cell.angle_gamma   90.00
#
_symmetry.space_group_name_H-M   'P 1'
#
loop_
_entity.id
_entity.type
_entity.pdbx_description
1 polymer ?
#
loop_
_entity_poly.entity_id
_entity_poly.type
_entity_poly.pdbx_seq_one_letter_code
_entity_poly.pdbx_strand_id
1 'polypeptide(L)'
;DANVRTVRIINILYLVAKGLLNIPVLYLSRYVIRTKSEYYRLLQQTRDTSDWEPWILYMLQGVELTARQTIWIIGRIKGLMVDYKHRIRAELPKIYSQDLLNNLFRHPYTKIEAVQNDLQVSRLTATKYLDRLTDEGFVEKHKIRR
;
A
#
# COMPACT_ATOMS: atom_id res chain seq x y z
N ASP A 1 7.54 -21.69 8.17
CA ASP A 1 6.36 -22.46 7.74
C ASP A 1 5.92 -22.10 6.33
N ALA A 2 6.41 -22.87 5.34
CA ALA A 2 6.07 -22.69 3.94
C ALA A 2 4.55 -22.84 3.71
N ASN A 3 3.91 -23.80 4.36
CA ASN A 3 2.47 -24.09 4.22
C ASN A 3 1.57 -22.90 4.60
N VAL A 4 1.89 -22.15 5.65
CA VAL A 4 1.10 -20.99 6.09
C VAL A 4 1.17 -19.84 5.06
N ARG A 5 2.32 -19.65 4.42
CA ARG A 5 2.46 -18.65 3.35
C ARG A 5 1.68 -19.06 2.10
N THR A 6 1.78 -20.32 1.72
CA THR A 6 1.06 -20.87 0.55
C THR A 6 -0.46 -20.74 0.72
N VAL A 7 -1.00 -21.11 1.88
CA VAL A 7 -2.45 -20.98 2.15
C VAL A 7 -2.92 -19.53 2.05
N ARG A 8 -2.14 -18.56 2.54
CA ARG A 8 -2.51 -17.14 2.42
C ARG A 8 -2.54 -16.66 0.98
N ILE A 9 -1.61 -17.12 0.15
CA ILE A 9 -1.59 -16.80 -1.29
C ILE A 9 -2.81 -17.42 -1.96
N ILE A 10 -3.10 -18.69 -1.69
CA ILE A 10 -4.25 -19.41 -2.25
C ILE A 10 -5.57 -18.70 -1.91
N ASN A 11 -5.75 -18.26 -0.67
CA ASN A 11 -6.94 -17.53 -0.25
C ASN A 11 -7.16 -16.24 -1.06
N ILE A 12 -6.09 -15.46 -1.28
CA ILE A 12 -6.19 -14.23 -2.08
C ILE A 12 -6.51 -14.55 -3.54
N LEU A 13 -5.83 -15.54 -4.12
CA LEU A 13 -6.08 -15.97 -5.50
C LEU A 13 -7.50 -16.52 -5.68
N TYR A 14 -8.01 -17.24 -4.69
CA TYR A 14 -9.39 -17.72 -4.71
C TYR A 14 -10.40 -16.56 -4.72
N LEU A 15 -10.20 -15.55 -3.89
CA LEU A 15 -11.06 -14.35 -3.87
C LEU A 15 -11.05 -13.60 -5.20
N VAL A 16 -9.88 -13.50 -5.86
CA VAL A 16 -9.76 -12.92 -7.20
C VAL A 16 -10.46 -13.80 -8.24
N ALA A 17 -10.23 -15.11 -8.21
CA ALA A 17 -10.85 -16.05 -9.14
C ALA A 17 -12.38 -16.09 -9.05
N LYS A 18 -12.93 -15.82 -7.85
CA LYS A 18 -14.39 -15.72 -7.62
C LYS A 18 -14.95 -14.30 -7.88
N GLY A 19 -14.16 -13.36 -8.38
CA GLY A 19 -14.57 -11.99 -8.65
C GLY A 19 -14.88 -11.16 -7.39
N LEU A 20 -14.47 -11.62 -6.20
CA LEU A 20 -14.64 -10.91 -4.94
C LEU A 20 -13.55 -9.85 -4.70
N LEU A 21 -12.43 -9.96 -5.40
CA LEU A 21 -11.35 -8.96 -5.47
C LEU A 21 -10.99 -8.71 -6.93
N ASN A 22 -10.89 -7.44 -7.32
CA ASN A 22 -10.42 -7.07 -8.66
C ASN A 22 -8.90 -7.20 -8.81
N ILE A 23 -8.17 -7.04 -7.71
CA ILE A 23 -6.71 -7.14 -7.64
C ILE A 23 -6.32 -7.88 -6.35
N PRO A 24 -5.20 -8.61 -6.32
CA PRO A 24 -4.79 -9.42 -5.16
C PRO A 24 -4.24 -8.58 -4.01
N VAL A 25 -4.95 -7.53 -3.60
CA VAL A 25 -4.54 -6.59 -2.53
C VAL A 25 -5.43 -6.78 -1.31
N LEU A 26 -5.13 -7.82 -0.53
CA LEU A 26 -5.74 -8.04 0.78
C LEU A 26 -4.67 -8.50 1.77
N TYR A 27 -4.19 -7.59 2.63
CA TYR A 27 -3.11 -7.91 3.57
C TYR A 27 -3.63 -8.56 4.87
N LEU A 28 -4.25 -9.73 4.74
CA LEU A 28 -4.84 -10.50 5.83
C LEU A 28 -3.81 -10.88 6.92
N SER A 29 -2.53 -10.99 6.55
CA SER A 29 -1.46 -11.30 7.51
C SER A 29 -1.37 -10.29 8.66
N ARG A 30 -1.70 -9.01 8.42
CA ARG A 30 -1.72 -7.98 9.47
C ARG A 30 -2.76 -8.31 10.55
N TYR A 31 -3.94 -8.74 10.14
CA TYR A 31 -5.00 -9.15 11.06
C TYR A 31 -4.55 -10.35 11.91
N VAL A 32 -4.06 -11.41 11.25
CA VAL A 32 -3.59 -12.62 11.93
C VAL A 32 -2.45 -12.32 12.91
N ILE A 33 -1.51 -11.44 12.58
CA ILE A 33 -0.39 -11.07 13.48
C ILE A 33 -0.93 -10.35 14.72
N ARG A 34 -1.92 -9.46 14.56
CA ARG A 34 -2.52 -8.69 15.66
C ARG A 34 -3.37 -9.55 16.60
N THR A 35 -3.95 -10.62 16.09
CA THR A 35 -4.85 -11.53 16.80
C THR A 35 -4.28 -12.95 16.87
N LYS A 36 -2.95 -13.05 17.02
CA LYS A 36 -2.21 -14.31 16.91
C LYS A 36 -2.69 -15.40 17.88
N SER A 37 -2.97 -15.04 19.12
CA SER A 37 -3.48 -15.95 20.15
C SER A 37 -4.83 -16.56 19.76
N GLU A 38 -5.74 -15.70 19.29
CA GLU A 38 -7.07 -16.13 18.86
C GLU A 38 -7.00 -17.01 17.60
N TYR A 39 -6.12 -16.68 16.65
CA TYR A 39 -5.85 -17.50 15.49
C TYR A 39 -5.48 -18.95 15.86
N TYR A 40 -4.52 -19.12 16.79
CA TYR A 40 -4.09 -20.45 17.19
C TYR A 40 -5.09 -21.17 18.09
N ARG A 41 -5.81 -20.44 18.95
CA ARG A 41 -6.87 -20.99 19.79
C ARG A 41 -7.98 -21.62 18.94
N LEU A 42 -8.49 -20.86 17.94
CA LEU A 42 -9.53 -21.33 17.05
C LEU A 42 -9.06 -22.48 16.15
N LEU A 43 -7.83 -22.44 15.69
CA LEU A 43 -7.25 -23.53 14.90
C LEU A 43 -7.14 -24.83 15.72
N GLN A 44 -6.76 -24.73 17.00
CA GLN A 44 -6.73 -25.88 17.90
C GLN A 44 -8.14 -26.39 18.21
N GLN A 45 -9.07 -25.49 18.51
CA GLN A 45 -10.49 -25.84 18.74
C GLN A 45 -11.07 -26.63 17.56
N THR A 46 -10.83 -26.19 16.33
CA THR A 46 -11.28 -26.89 15.12
C THR A 46 -10.70 -28.31 15.02
N ARG A 47 -9.44 -28.51 15.42
CA ARG A 47 -8.82 -29.85 15.46
C ARG A 47 -9.46 -30.75 16.50
N ASP A 48 -9.81 -30.21 17.66
CA ASP A 48 -10.33 -30.96 18.78
C ASP A 48 -11.83 -31.32 18.63
N THR A 49 -12.60 -30.41 18.05
CA THR A 49 -14.06 -30.52 17.96
C THR A 49 -14.60 -30.82 16.55
N SER A 50 -13.76 -30.66 15.51
CA SER A 50 -14.18 -30.66 14.08
C SER A 50 -15.20 -29.58 13.73
N ASP A 51 -15.40 -28.58 14.61
CA ASP A 51 -16.25 -27.42 14.38
C ASP A 51 -15.46 -26.31 13.70
N TRP A 52 -15.79 -26.05 12.41
CA TRP A 52 -15.14 -25.07 11.56
C TRP A 52 -15.79 -23.69 11.61
N GLU A 53 -17.02 -23.57 12.13
CA GLU A 53 -17.78 -22.33 12.07
C GLU A 53 -17.04 -21.16 12.77
N PRO A 54 -16.56 -21.29 14.01
CA PRO A 54 -15.82 -20.20 14.67
C PRO A 54 -14.57 -19.76 13.90
N TRP A 55 -13.87 -20.73 13.29
CA TRP A 55 -12.70 -20.45 12.46
C TRP A 55 -13.06 -19.66 11.20
N ILE A 56 -14.11 -20.09 10.49
CA ILE A 56 -14.58 -19.42 9.28
C ILE A 56 -15.03 -18.01 9.59
N LEU A 57 -15.82 -17.79 10.64
CA LEU A 57 -16.28 -16.47 11.08
C LEU A 57 -15.11 -15.55 11.43
N TYR A 58 -14.10 -16.05 12.14
CA TYR A 58 -12.89 -15.31 12.41
C TYR A 58 -12.15 -14.87 11.13
N MET A 59 -12.03 -15.77 10.15
CA MET A 59 -11.37 -15.44 8.89
C MET A 59 -12.17 -14.42 8.07
N LEU A 60 -13.51 -14.53 8.03
CA LEU A 60 -14.37 -13.56 7.37
C LEU A 60 -14.30 -12.18 8.02
N GLN A 61 -14.27 -12.11 9.35
CA GLN A 61 -14.04 -10.86 10.07
C GLN A 61 -12.68 -10.24 9.72
N GLY A 62 -11.65 -11.06 9.62
CA GLY A 62 -10.32 -10.62 9.19
C GLY A 62 -10.32 -10.03 7.77
N VAL A 63 -11.04 -10.65 6.84
CA VAL A 63 -11.23 -10.13 5.47
C VAL A 63 -11.94 -8.78 5.51
N GLU A 64 -13.06 -8.69 6.21
CA GLU A 64 -13.85 -7.45 6.32
C GLU A 64 -13.02 -6.29 6.89
N LEU A 65 -12.40 -6.47 8.05
CA LEU A 65 -11.61 -5.43 8.71
C LEU A 65 -10.43 -4.99 7.86
N THR A 66 -9.75 -5.93 7.21
CA THR A 66 -8.61 -5.63 6.34
C THR A 66 -9.06 -4.88 5.08
N ALA A 67 -10.18 -5.27 4.48
CA ALA A 67 -10.75 -4.60 3.31
C ALA A 67 -11.15 -3.15 3.64
N ARG A 68 -11.89 -2.93 4.74
CA ARG A 68 -12.27 -1.60 5.21
C ARG A 68 -11.06 -0.69 5.44
N GLN A 69 -10.02 -1.22 6.10
CA GLN A 69 -8.77 -0.48 6.34
C GLN A 69 -8.05 -0.14 5.03
N THR A 70 -8.01 -1.06 4.08
CA THR A 70 -7.38 -0.84 2.77
C THR A 70 -8.12 0.24 1.98
N ILE A 71 -9.45 0.20 1.93
CA ILE A 71 -10.28 1.22 1.28
C ILE A 71 -10.04 2.60 1.91
N TRP A 72 -9.99 2.66 3.24
CA TRP A 72 -9.70 3.93 3.95
C TRP A 72 -8.32 4.49 3.58
N ILE A 73 -7.26 3.64 3.56
CA ILE A 73 -5.91 4.06 3.19
C ILE A 73 -5.88 4.58 1.74
N ILE A 74 -6.50 3.85 0.80
CA ILE A 74 -6.57 4.26 -0.61
C ILE A 74 -7.30 5.60 -0.74
N GLY A 75 -8.40 5.79 -0.02
CA GLY A 75 -9.13 7.07 0.01
C GLY A 75 -8.25 8.23 0.50
N ARG A 76 -7.45 8.01 1.55
CA ARG A 76 -6.50 9.00 2.07
C ARG A 76 -5.39 9.33 1.08
N ILE A 77 -4.82 8.32 0.41
CA ILE A 77 -3.79 8.54 -0.61
C ILE A 77 -4.38 9.31 -1.80
N LYS A 78 -5.58 8.95 -2.27
CA LYS A 78 -6.28 9.70 -3.33
C LYS A 78 -6.52 11.16 -2.95
N GLY A 79 -7.01 11.41 -1.75
CA GLY A 79 -7.22 12.76 -1.24
C GLY A 79 -5.93 13.59 -1.22
N LEU A 80 -4.85 13.00 -0.69
CA LEU A 80 -3.54 13.64 -0.67
C LEU A 80 -2.99 13.91 -2.08
N MET A 81 -3.18 12.98 -3.00
CA MET A 81 -2.76 13.15 -4.39
C MET A 81 -3.49 14.32 -5.08
N VAL A 82 -4.78 14.49 -4.80
CA VAL A 82 -5.58 15.64 -5.31
C VAL A 82 -5.10 16.95 -4.71
N ASP A 83 -4.85 17.00 -3.39
CA ASP A 83 -4.30 18.17 -2.71
C ASP A 83 -2.94 18.57 -3.28
N TYR A 84 -2.02 17.63 -3.39
CA TYR A 84 -0.70 17.86 -4.01
C TYR A 84 -0.80 18.35 -5.45
N LYS A 85 -1.73 17.79 -6.22
CA LYS A 85 -1.99 18.26 -7.60
C LYS A 85 -2.34 19.74 -7.64
N HIS A 86 -3.25 20.19 -6.78
CA HIS A 86 -3.67 21.59 -6.74
C HIS A 86 -2.56 22.49 -6.22
N ARG A 87 -1.91 22.13 -5.13
CA ARG A 87 -0.85 22.90 -4.53
C ARG A 87 0.37 23.03 -5.43
N ILE A 88 0.88 21.93 -6.00
CA ILE A 88 2.04 21.99 -6.91
C ILE A 88 1.73 22.81 -8.16
N ARG A 89 0.50 22.76 -8.67
CA ARG A 89 0.09 23.63 -9.79
C ARG A 89 0.09 25.10 -9.42
N ALA A 90 -0.32 25.47 -8.22
CA ALA A 90 -0.38 26.85 -7.75
C ALA A 90 1.00 27.38 -7.36
N GLU A 91 1.76 26.62 -6.57
CA GLU A 91 3.03 27.05 -5.96
C GLU A 91 4.24 26.83 -6.89
N LEU A 92 4.19 25.77 -7.70
CA LEU A 92 5.30 25.34 -8.56
C LEU A 92 4.86 25.03 -10.01
N PRO A 93 4.16 25.97 -10.70
CA PRO A 93 3.56 25.71 -12.03
C PRO A 93 4.57 25.29 -13.10
N LYS A 94 5.83 25.77 -12.98
CA LYS A 94 6.89 25.47 -13.97
C LYS A 94 7.42 24.03 -13.91
N ILE A 95 7.24 23.34 -12.80
CA ILE A 95 7.74 21.96 -12.62
C ILE A 95 6.59 20.96 -12.55
N TYR A 96 5.35 21.42 -12.43
CA TYR A 96 4.20 20.52 -12.40
C TYR A 96 4.08 19.73 -13.70
N SER A 97 4.01 18.42 -13.56
CA SER A 97 3.50 17.50 -14.59
C SER A 97 2.72 16.37 -13.92
N GLN A 98 1.85 15.72 -14.69
CA GLN A 98 1.13 14.55 -14.17
C GLN A 98 2.11 13.40 -13.87
N ASP A 99 3.17 13.28 -14.67
CA ASP A 99 4.21 12.24 -14.47
C ASP A 99 5.01 12.48 -13.18
N LEU A 100 5.34 13.75 -12.86
CA LEU A 100 5.96 14.09 -11.59
C LEU A 100 5.06 13.69 -10.41
N LEU A 101 3.76 14.06 -10.47
CA LEU A 101 2.80 13.69 -9.44
C LEU A 101 2.69 12.16 -9.30
N ASN A 102 2.56 11.44 -10.41
CA ASN A 102 2.51 9.99 -10.42
C ASN A 102 3.78 9.35 -9.84
N ASN A 103 4.96 9.88 -10.15
CA ASN A 103 6.22 9.42 -9.59
C ASN A 103 6.25 9.56 -8.05
N LEU A 104 5.83 10.72 -7.52
CA LEU A 104 5.79 10.98 -6.07
C LEU A 104 4.85 10.02 -5.32
N PHE A 105 3.78 9.55 -5.96
CA PHE A 105 2.78 8.65 -5.35
C PHE A 105 2.94 7.17 -5.72
N ARG A 106 3.88 6.82 -6.60
CA ARG A 106 4.14 5.42 -6.99
C ARG A 106 4.71 4.59 -5.83
N HIS A 107 5.58 5.19 -5.03
CA HIS A 107 6.21 4.57 -3.86
C HIS A 107 6.24 5.56 -2.70
N PRO A 108 6.40 5.08 -1.45
CA PRO A 108 6.54 5.95 -0.28
C PRO A 108 7.77 6.87 -0.32
N TYR A 109 8.68 6.64 -1.25
CA TYR A 109 9.88 7.45 -1.49
C TYR A 109 10.20 7.48 -2.98
N THR A 110 10.86 8.54 -3.41
CA THR A 110 11.43 8.61 -4.77
C THR A 110 12.93 8.89 -4.72
N LYS A 111 13.60 8.70 -5.85
CA LYS A 111 15.03 8.98 -6.05
C LYS A 111 15.20 9.85 -7.29
N ILE A 112 16.31 10.60 -7.34
CA ILE A 112 16.66 11.43 -8.50
C ILE A 112 16.61 10.62 -9.80
N GLU A 113 17.14 9.39 -9.78
CA GLU A 113 17.15 8.49 -10.93
C GLU A 113 15.74 8.08 -11.38
N ALA A 114 14.82 7.84 -10.43
CA ALA A 114 13.42 7.52 -10.76
C ALA A 114 12.71 8.71 -11.42
N VAL A 115 12.89 9.93 -10.89
CA VAL A 115 12.35 11.15 -11.49
C VAL A 115 12.94 11.41 -12.88
N GLN A 116 14.26 11.21 -13.03
CA GLN A 116 14.95 11.34 -14.31
C GLN A 116 14.36 10.41 -15.37
N ASN A 117 14.16 9.14 -15.02
CA ASN A 117 13.65 8.12 -15.94
C ASN A 117 12.16 8.32 -16.27
N ASP A 118 11.33 8.62 -15.26
CA ASP A 118 9.88 8.76 -15.47
C ASP A 118 9.52 10.05 -16.23
N LEU A 119 10.27 11.14 -16.01
CA LEU A 119 10.02 12.43 -16.66
C LEU A 119 10.88 12.65 -17.93
N GLN A 120 11.82 11.75 -18.24
CA GLN A 120 12.78 11.88 -19.35
C GLN A 120 13.55 13.21 -19.31
N VAL A 121 14.01 13.61 -18.13
CA VAL A 121 14.78 14.84 -17.91
C VAL A 121 16.21 14.55 -17.51
N SER A 122 17.08 15.56 -17.59
CA SER A 122 18.47 15.45 -17.12
C SER A 122 18.53 15.25 -15.60
N ARG A 123 19.61 14.62 -15.11
CA ARG A 123 19.86 14.47 -13.67
C ARG A 123 19.83 15.82 -12.93
N LEU A 124 20.36 16.86 -13.54
CA LEU A 124 20.37 18.21 -12.97
C LEU A 124 18.96 18.75 -12.82
N THR A 125 18.11 18.57 -13.82
CA THR A 125 16.69 18.98 -13.81
C THR A 125 15.91 18.19 -12.74
N ALA A 126 16.07 16.87 -12.68
CA ALA A 126 15.44 16.04 -11.67
C ALA A 126 15.84 16.46 -10.24
N THR A 127 17.13 16.76 -10.02
CA THR A 127 17.62 17.28 -8.73
C THR A 127 16.95 18.61 -8.38
N LYS A 128 16.91 19.57 -9.32
CA LYS A 128 16.23 20.86 -9.11
C LYS A 128 14.76 20.70 -8.77
N TYR A 129 14.05 19.77 -9.40
CA TYR A 129 12.63 19.53 -9.12
C TYR A 129 12.43 19.01 -7.69
N LEU A 130 13.23 18.02 -7.28
CA LEU A 130 13.16 17.48 -5.92
C LEU A 130 13.57 18.49 -4.86
N ASP A 131 14.61 19.31 -5.11
CA ASP A 131 15.02 20.38 -4.19
C ASP A 131 13.90 21.43 -4.02
N ARG A 132 13.26 21.87 -5.12
CA ARG A 132 12.10 22.79 -5.06
C ARG A 132 10.91 22.19 -4.30
N LEU A 133 10.61 20.90 -4.51
CA LEU A 133 9.55 20.20 -3.77
C LEU A 133 9.90 20.09 -2.27
N THR A 134 11.18 19.97 -1.93
CA THR A 134 11.64 19.96 -0.54
C THR A 134 11.53 21.35 0.10
N ASP A 135 11.93 22.40 -0.61
CA ASP A 135 11.87 23.79 -0.14
C ASP A 135 10.45 24.23 0.19
N GLU A 136 9.45 23.77 -0.61
CA GLU A 136 8.02 24.04 -0.39
C GLU A 136 7.32 23.01 0.50
N GLY A 137 8.08 22.06 1.09
CA GLY A 137 7.55 21.08 2.07
C GLY A 137 6.68 19.97 1.51
N PHE A 138 6.72 19.68 0.21
CA PHE A 138 6.01 18.54 -0.38
C PHE A 138 6.70 17.21 -0.10
N VAL A 139 8.02 17.19 0.03
CA VAL A 139 8.82 16.00 0.30
C VAL A 139 9.95 16.32 1.29
N GLU A 140 10.42 15.29 1.99
CA GLU A 140 11.58 15.39 2.87
C GLU A 140 12.80 14.72 2.22
N LYS A 141 13.99 15.34 2.37
CA LYS A 141 15.23 14.82 1.82
C LYS A 141 16.01 14.03 2.86
N HIS A 142 16.14 12.73 2.64
CA HIS A 142 16.91 11.83 3.48
C HIS A 142 18.21 11.40 2.78
N LYS A 143 19.37 11.58 3.47
CA LYS A 143 20.63 11.00 3.01
C LYS A 143 20.77 9.59 3.54
N ILE A 144 20.71 8.60 2.64
CA ILE A 144 21.02 7.20 2.98
C ILE A 144 22.53 7.05 2.86
N ARG A 145 23.21 6.84 3.99
CA ARG A 145 24.63 6.42 3.97
C ARG A 145 24.69 5.01 3.39
N ARG A 146 25.54 4.82 2.39
CA ARG A 146 25.91 3.48 1.89
C ARG A 146 26.81 2.80 2.89
#